data_d438491ba7367666fd3754a1ffb47b1a
#
_entry.id   d438491ba7367666fd3754a1ffb47b1a
#
_cell.length_a   1.000
_cell.length_b   1.000
_cell.length_c   1.000
_cell.angle_alpha   90.00
_cell.angle_beta   90.00
_cell.angle_gamma   90.00
#
_symmetry.space_group_name_H-M   'P 1'
#
loop_
_entity.id
_entity.type
_entity.pdbx_description
1 polymer ?
#
loop_
_entity_poly.entity_id
_entity_poly.type
_entity_poly.pdbx_seq_one_letter_code
_entity_poly.pdbx_strand_id
1 'polypeptide(L)'
;MNHATQRVAIVTGASRGIGAAIAERLAADGFTVIINYSGNPAPADELVGKIEQRGGRALSVKADVSDAAAVAGLFDSAEQAFGGVDVLVNNAGVIALAPVADMRDEDADRLLDINLKGSFNAMREAAKRLRDNGRIINFSSSVVGLLQPGYGMYAASKAAIEALTSVLAKELRGRNITVNAVAPGPTATGLFLDGKTPELIERLAKMAPLERLGTPDDIAAAVAFLAGADGGWINGQTLRANGGII
;
A
#
# COMPACT_ATOMS: atom_id res chain seq x y z
N MET A 1 16.29 -30.63 7.20
CA MET A 1 15.45 -29.50 7.63
C MET A 1 15.14 -28.69 6.39
N ASN A 2 13.89 -28.68 5.93
CA ASN A 2 13.47 -27.86 4.79
C ASN A 2 13.55 -26.40 5.25
N HIS A 3 14.59 -25.67 4.84
CA HIS A 3 14.57 -24.22 4.91
C HIS A 3 13.51 -23.74 3.91
N ALA A 4 12.27 -23.62 4.36
CA ALA A 4 11.28 -22.87 3.61
C ALA A 4 11.92 -21.50 3.36
N THR A 5 12.16 -21.15 2.09
CA THR A 5 12.72 -19.84 1.74
C THR A 5 11.82 -18.77 2.31
N GLN A 6 12.36 -17.95 3.19
CA GLN A 6 11.61 -16.88 3.85
C GLN A 6 11.01 -15.97 2.78
N ARG A 7 9.70 -15.73 2.84
CA ARG A 7 8.99 -14.89 1.85
C ARG A 7 9.41 -13.44 1.98
N VAL A 8 9.59 -12.77 0.85
CA VAL A 8 10.05 -11.39 0.76
C VAL A 8 8.89 -10.48 0.33
N ALA A 9 8.64 -9.42 1.09
CA ALA A 9 7.61 -8.43 0.81
C ALA A 9 8.21 -7.05 0.56
N ILE A 10 7.86 -6.42 -0.55
CA ILE A 10 8.12 -4.99 -0.80
C ILE A 10 6.89 -4.20 -0.35
N VAL A 11 7.09 -3.19 0.51
CA VAL A 11 6.05 -2.24 0.91
C VAL A 11 6.47 -0.85 0.47
N THR A 12 5.74 -0.25 -0.48
CA THR A 12 6.06 1.10 -0.95
C THR A 12 5.52 2.17 0.00
N GLY A 13 6.29 3.26 0.18
CA GLY A 13 5.93 4.33 1.12
C GLY A 13 5.83 3.86 2.56
N ALA A 14 6.72 2.94 2.99
CA ALA A 14 6.63 2.23 4.26
C ALA A 14 7.32 2.92 5.43
N SER A 15 7.91 4.10 5.25
CA SER A 15 8.64 4.79 6.34
C SER A 15 7.77 5.32 7.48
N ARG A 16 6.43 5.39 7.30
CA ARG A 16 5.49 5.91 8.30
C ARG A 16 4.05 5.43 8.05
N GLY A 17 3.18 5.73 9.02
CA GLY A 17 1.72 5.54 8.91
C GLY A 17 1.33 4.09 8.62
N ILE A 18 0.39 3.89 7.69
CA ILE A 18 -0.13 2.58 7.33
C ILE A 18 1.00 1.68 6.80
N GLY A 19 1.87 2.21 5.94
CA GLY A 19 2.97 1.42 5.37
C GLY A 19 3.94 0.89 6.42
N ALA A 20 4.26 1.67 7.46
CA ALA A 20 5.11 1.22 8.56
C ALA A 20 4.44 0.11 9.39
N ALA A 21 3.14 0.27 9.72
CA ALA A 21 2.39 -0.77 10.42
C ALA A 21 2.30 -2.07 9.62
N ILE A 22 2.14 -1.97 8.29
CA ILE A 22 2.17 -3.14 7.40
C ILE A 22 3.54 -3.82 7.45
N ALA A 23 4.63 -3.04 7.37
CA ALA A 23 5.99 -3.57 7.41
C ALA A 23 6.26 -4.29 8.74
N GLU A 24 5.91 -3.69 9.88
CA GLU A 24 6.03 -4.31 11.21
C GLU A 24 5.21 -5.60 11.30
N ARG A 25 3.96 -5.56 10.82
CA ARG A 25 3.07 -6.72 10.86
C ARG A 25 3.58 -7.86 9.99
N LEU A 26 3.96 -7.62 8.73
CA LEU A 26 4.49 -8.65 7.86
C LEU A 26 5.79 -9.24 8.39
N ALA A 27 6.68 -8.42 8.97
CA ALA A 27 7.89 -8.91 9.63
C ALA A 27 7.56 -9.83 10.82
N ALA A 28 6.58 -9.48 11.64
CA ALA A 28 6.11 -10.32 12.75
C ALA A 28 5.48 -11.63 12.26
N ASP A 29 4.84 -11.63 11.09
CA ASP A 29 4.28 -12.81 10.43
C ASP A 29 5.37 -13.64 9.68
N GLY A 30 6.66 -13.29 9.83
CA GLY A 30 7.81 -14.05 9.32
C GLY A 30 8.27 -13.69 7.92
N PHE A 31 7.81 -12.58 7.33
CA PHE A 31 8.34 -12.08 6.06
C PHE A 31 9.64 -11.31 6.27
N THR A 32 10.54 -11.37 5.29
CA THR A 32 11.58 -10.35 5.12
C THR A 32 10.97 -9.14 4.42
N VAL A 33 11.16 -7.93 4.93
CA VAL A 33 10.46 -6.75 4.43
C VAL A 33 11.41 -5.72 3.82
N ILE A 34 11.13 -5.32 2.59
CA ILE A 34 11.75 -4.16 1.95
C ILE A 34 10.90 -2.93 2.26
N ILE A 35 11.48 -2.01 3.00
CA ILE A 35 10.87 -0.74 3.41
C ILE A 35 11.26 0.32 2.38
N ASN A 36 10.37 0.56 1.41
CA ASN A 36 10.64 1.60 0.43
C ASN A 36 10.25 2.98 0.97
N TYR A 37 11.08 3.97 0.67
CA TYR A 37 10.86 5.40 0.93
C TYR A 37 11.40 6.26 -0.22
N SER A 38 10.93 7.53 -0.34
CA SER A 38 11.39 8.44 -1.40
C SER A 38 12.19 9.64 -0.89
N GLY A 39 11.96 10.07 0.36
CA GLY A 39 12.56 11.28 0.93
C GLY A 39 13.66 11.00 1.97
N ASN A 40 13.41 11.40 3.20
CA ASN A 40 14.33 11.22 4.33
C ASN A 40 14.48 9.73 4.70
N PRO A 41 15.70 9.17 4.77
CA PRO A 41 15.95 7.80 5.15
C PRO A 41 15.68 7.51 6.64
N ALA A 42 15.91 8.47 7.53
CA ALA A 42 15.93 8.22 8.97
C ALA A 42 14.69 7.45 9.52
N PRO A 43 13.43 7.77 9.16
CA PRO A 43 12.29 7.00 9.63
C PRO A 43 12.25 5.56 9.10
N ALA A 44 12.77 5.32 7.89
CA ALA A 44 12.84 3.97 7.32
C ALA A 44 13.92 3.14 8.01
N ASP A 45 15.09 3.74 8.29
CA ASP A 45 16.20 3.08 8.99
C ASP A 45 15.85 2.78 10.44
N GLU A 46 15.15 3.70 11.13
CA GLU A 46 14.60 3.45 12.47
C GLU A 46 13.63 2.25 12.47
N LEU A 47 12.77 2.15 11.46
CA LEU A 47 11.84 1.04 11.33
C LEU A 47 12.57 -0.29 11.06
N VAL A 48 13.63 -0.29 10.24
CA VAL A 48 14.51 -1.47 10.08
C VAL A 48 15.04 -1.91 11.43
N GLY A 49 15.68 -1.00 12.20
CA GLY A 49 16.23 -1.33 13.52
C GLY A 49 15.17 -1.89 14.48
N LYS A 50 13.94 -1.36 14.44
CA LYS A 50 12.83 -1.82 15.27
C LYS A 50 12.37 -3.23 14.92
N ILE A 51 12.33 -3.55 13.62
CA ILE A 51 11.99 -4.90 13.14
C ILE A 51 13.08 -5.90 13.53
N GLU A 52 14.35 -5.54 13.35
CA GLU A 52 15.50 -6.39 13.68
C GLU A 52 15.61 -6.67 15.18
N GLN A 53 15.37 -5.66 16.04
CA GLN A 53 15.31 -5.83 17.50
C GLN A 53 14.24 -6.84 17.94
N ARG A 54 13.20 -7.03 17.14
CA ARG A 54 12.14 -8.04 17.38
C ARG A 54 12.41 -9.38 16.69
N GLY A 55 13.62 -9.56 16.12
CA GLY A 55 14.03 -10.81 15.47
C GLY A 55 13.54 -10.95 14.02
N GLY A 56 12.94 -9.91 13.44
CA GLY A 56 12.55 -9.86 12.03
C GLY A 56 13.74 -9.50 11.12
N ARG A 57 13.50 -9.42 9.82
CA ARG A 57 14.48 -8.99 8.81
C ARG A 57 13.88 -7.91 7.93
N ALA A 58 14.60 -6.82 7.74
CA ALA A 58 14.17 -5.74 6.87
C ALA A 58 15.36 -5.07 6.17
N LEU A 59 15.08 -4.35 5.08
CA LEU A 59 16.03 -3.51 4.36
C LEU A 59 15.32 -2.24 3.92
N SER A 60 15.88 -1.08 4.19
CA SER A 60 15.39 0.19 3.67
C SER A 60 15.95 0.45 2.26
N VAL A 61 15.08 0.81 1.30
CA VAL A 61 15.50 1.11 -0.08
C VAL A 61 14.84 2.40 -0.55
N LYS A 62 15.67 3.36 -0.97
CA LYS A 62 15.20 4.61 -1.54
C LYS A 62 14.78 4.41 -3.01
N ALA A 63 13.52 4.70 -3.31
CA ALA A 63 13.02 4.79 -4.69
C ALA A 63 11.79 5.68 -4.74
N ASP A 64 11.73 6.58 -5.71
CA ASP A 64 10.51 7.29 -6.07
C ASP A 64 9.67 6.39 -6.97
N VAL A 65 8.46 6.06 -6.55
CA VAL A 65 7.58 5.16 -7.30
C VAL A 65 7.14 5.76 -8.65
N SER A 66 7.13 7.08 -8.80
CA SER A 66 6.81 7.75 -10.05
C SER A 66 7.89 7.55 -11.14
N ASP A 67 9.12 7.20 -10.73
CA ASP A 67 10.24 6.87 -11.62
C ASP A 67 10.31 5.36 -11.84
N ALA A 68 10.07 4.95 -13.09
CA ALA A 68 10.08 3.55 -13.48
C ALA A 68 11.45 2.87 -13.29
N ALA A 69 12.56 3.59 -13.49
CA ALA A 69 13.90 3.04 -13.30
C ALA A 69 14.22 2.87 -11.80
N ALA A 70 13.80 3.81 -10.96
CA ALA A 70 13.93 3.67 -9.52
C ALA A 70 13.13 2.47 -8.98
N VAL A 71 11.93 2.23 -9.51
CA VAL A 71 11.13 1.04 -9.15
C VAL A 71 11.81 -0.26 -9.60
N ALA A 72 12.38 -0.31 -10.80
CA ALA A 72 13.15 -1.48 -11.24
C ALA A 72 14.33 -1.74 -10.28
N GLY A 73 15.10 -0.69 -9.92
CA GLY A 73 16.19 -0.78 -8.94
C GLY A 73 15.75 -1.22 -7.53
N LEU A 74 14.51 -0.91 -7.13
CA LEU A 74 13.92 -1.40 -5.88
C LEU A 74 13.78 -2.93 -5.90
N PHE A 75 13.29 -3.50 -7.00
CA PHE A 75 13.21 -4.95 -7.17
C PHE A 75 14.60 -5.59 -7.30
N ASP A 76 15.55 -4.96 -8.01
CA ASP A 76 16.94 -5.42 -8.09
C ASP A 76 17.56 -5.55 -6.70
N SER A 77 17.36 -4.54 -5.85
CA SER A 77 17.86 -4.53 -4.46
C SER A 77 17.26 -5.68 -3.64
N ALA A 78 15.96 -5.93 -3.79
CA ALA A 78 15.28 -7.03 -3.10
C ALA A 78 15.79 -8.40 -3.56
N GLU A 79 15.95 -8.60 -4.87
CA GLU A 79 16.45 -9.84 -5.44
C GLU A 79 17.91 -10.10 -5.09
N GLN A 80 18.75 -9.07 -5.12
CA GLN A 80 20.15 -9.18 -4.73
C GLN A 80 20.33 -9.52 -3.26
N ALA A 81 19.53 -8.90 -2.38
CA ALA A 81 19.66 -9.10 -0.94
C ALA A 81 19.01 -10.40 -0.45
N PHE A 82 17.90 -10.83 -1.07
CA PHE A 82 17.06 -11.93 -0.55
C PHE A 82 16.63 -12.96 -1.61
N GLY A 83 17.14 -12.85 -2.83
CA GLY A 83 16.98 -13.86 -3.87
C GLY A 83 15.63 -13.82 -4.61
N GLY A 84 14.75 -12.87 -4.35
CA GLY A 84 13.48 -12.67 -5.07
C GLY A 84 12.41 -12.02 -4.23
N VAL A 85 11.23 -11.80 -4.82
CA VAL A 85 10.09 -11.13 -4.20
C VAL A 85 8.84 -11.99 -4.29
N ASP A 86 8.08 -12.07 -3.20
CA ASP A 86 6.85 -12.87 -3.10
C ASP A 86 5.60 -11.98 -2.95
N VAL A 87 5.76 -10.81 -2.34
CA VAL A 87 4.64 -9.90 -2.05
C VAL A 87 5.00 -8.48 -2.45
N LEU A 88 4.09 -7.81 -3.16
CA LEU A 88 4.12 -6.37 -3.37
C LEU A 88 2.93 -5.72 -2.65
N VAL A 89 3.20 -4.73 -1.81
CA VAL A 89 2.19 -3.84 -1.24
C VAL A 89 2.38 -2.43 -1.80
N ASN A 90 1.51 -2.01 -2.71
CA ASN A 90 1.47 -0.67 -3.29
C ASN A 90 0.76 0.31 -2.37
N ASN A 91 1.45 0.75 -1.30
CA ASN A 91 0.91 1.67 -0.31
C ASN A 91 1.29 3.14 -0.57
N ALA A 92 2.40 3.41 -1.27
CA ALA A 92 2.82 4.79 -1.56
C ALA A 92 1.69 5.62 -2.18
N GLY A 93 1.47 6.82 -1.64
CA GLY A 93 0.43 7.69 -2.14
C GLY A 93 0.43 9.06 -1.46
N VAL A 94 -0.16 10.02 -2.16
CA VAL A 94 -0.38 11.38 -1.68
C VAL A 94 -1.85 11.75 -1.82
N ILE A 95 -2.25 12.83 -1.15
CA ILE A 95 -3.59 13.38 -1.24
C ILE A 95 -3.49 14.86 -1.61
N ALA A 96 -4.31 15.28 -2.56
CA ALA A 96 -4.58 16.66 -2.88
C ALA A 96 -6.09 16.80 -3.08
N LEU A 97 -6.71 17.75 -2.41
CA LEU A 97 -8.16 17.94 -2.39
C LEU A 97 -8.50 19.35 -2.84
N ALA A 98 -9.31 19.43 -3.90
CA ALA A 98 -9.89 20.68 -4.39
C ALA A 98 -11.14 20.36 -5.21
N PRO A 99 -12.11 21.28 -5.32
CA PRO A 99 -13.14 21.22 -6.36
C PRO A 99 -12.50 21.03 -7.74
N VAL A 100 -13.18 20.34 -8.65
CA VAL A 100 -12.63 20.05 -9.99
C VAL A 100 -12.21 21.33 -10.73
N ALA A 101 -12.97 22.41 -10.58
CA ALA A 101 -12.67 23.70 -11.21
C ALA A 101 -11.43 24.41 -10.64
N ASP A 102 -11.02 24.08 -9.40
CA ASP A 102 -9.96 24.77 -8.66
C ASP A 102 -8.71 23.90 -8.49
N MET A 103 -8.73 22.64 -8.99
CA MET A 103 -7.59 21.74 -8.92
C MET A 103 -6.45 22.28 -9.79
N ARG A 104 -5.29 22.53 -9.16
CA ARG A 104 -4.11 22.99 -9.90
C ARG A 104 -3.47 21.83 -10.68
N ASP A 105 -2.93 22.14 -11.85
CA ASP A 105 -2.31 21.12 -12.72
C ASP A 105 -1.17 20.40 -12.00
N GLU A 106 -0.32 21.11 -11.24
CA GLU A 106 0.82 20.52 -10.53
C GLU A 106 0.36 19.52 -9.44
N ASP A 107 -0.75 19.82 -8.77
CA ASP A 107 -1.30 18.93 -7.75
C ASP A 107 -1.94 17.70 -8.39
N ALA A 108 -2.64 17.87 -9.51
CA ALA A 108 -3.23 16.80 -10.29
C ALA A 108 -2.16 15.86 -10.85
N ASP A 109 -1.13 16.43 -11.50
CA ASP A 109 -0.02 15.68 -12.09
C ASP A 109 0.74 14.89 -11.03
N ARG A 110 1.11 15.54 -9.94
CA ARG A 110 1.79 14.88 -8.82
C ARG A 110 0.97 13.73 -8.23
N LEU A 111 -0.34 13.94 -8.10
CA LEU A 111 -1.24 12.92 -7.58
C LEU A 111 -1.31 11.71 -8.53
N LEU A 112 -1.43 11.95 -9.83
CA LEU A 112 -1.46 10.90 -10.85
C LEU A 112 -0.10 10.19 -10.96
N ASP A 113 1.00 10.92 -10.94
CA ASP A 113 2.34 10.35 -11.03
C ASP A 113 2.64 9.40 -9.86
N ILE A 114 2.26 9.78 -8.64
CA ILE A 114 2.53 8.94 -7.47
C ILE A 114 1.49 7.84 -7.31
N ASN A 115 0.18 8.20 -7.26
CA ASN A 115 -0.87 7.25 -6.89
C ASN A 115 -1.18 6.25 -8.00
N LEU A 116 -1.20 6.70 -9.26
CA LEU A 116 -1.56 5.86 -10.40
C LEU A 116 -0.34 5.30 -11.11
N LYS A 117 0.49 6.16 -11.69
CA LYS A 117 1.69 5.74 -12.44
C LYS A 117 2.69 5.01 -11.54
N GLY A 118 2.90 5.47 -10.30
CA GLY A 118 3.78 4.82 -9.34
C GLY A 118 3.31 3.41 -8.99
N SER A 119 2.02 3.23 -8.71
CA SER A 119 1.46 1.90 -8.48
C SER A 119 1.52 1.03 -9.73
N PHE A 120 1.27 1.59 -10.92
CA PHE A 120 1.42 0.88 -12.19
C PHE A 120 2.88 0.43 -12.44
N ASN A 121 3.86 1.28 -12.20
CA ASN A 121 5.28 0.92 -12.33
C ASN A 121 5.63 -0.30 -11.45
N ALA A 122 5.20 -0.29 -10.19
CA ALA A 122 5.47 -1.40 -9.28
C ALA A 122 4.68 -2.66 -9.66
N MET A 123 3.40 -2.55 -10.08
CA MET A 123 2.64 -3.68 -10.61
C MET A 123 3.30 -4.29 -11.84
N ARG A 124 3.83 -3.46 -12.75
CA ARG A 124 4.52 -3.92 -13.97
C ARG A 124 5.79 -4.72 -13.66
N GLU A 125 6.59 -4.27 -12.68
CA GLU A 125 7.76 -5.04 -12.25
C GLU A 125 7.34 -6.32 -11.50
N ALA A 126 6.35 -6.24 -10.62
CA ALA A 126 5.81 -7.40 -9.91
C ALA A 126 5.25 -8.46 -10.87
N ALA A 127 4.52 -8.05 -11.90
CA ALA A 127 3.98 -8.97 -12.90
C ALA A 127 5.08 -9.81 -13.60
N LYS A 128 6.27 -9.24 -13.79
CA LYS A 128 7.40 -9.92 -14.43
C LYS A 128 8.22 -10.76 -13.43
N ARG A 129 8.38 -10.27 -12.20
CA ARG A 129 9.47 -10.67 -11.29
C ARG A 129 9.02 -11.38 -10.00
N LEU A 130 7.74 -11.24 -9.60
CA LEU A 130 7.27 -12.01 -8.44
C LEU A 130 7.41 -13.50 -8.68
N ARG A 131 7.78 -14.20 -7.63
CA ARG A 131 7.72 -15.67 -7.63
C ARG A 131 6.27 -16.14 -7.77
N ASP A 132 6.07 -17.32 -8.34
CA ASP A 132 4.75 -17.95 -8.39
C ASP A 132 4.22 -18.17 -6.97
N ASN A 133 2.90 -18.19 -6.80
CA ASN A 133 2.19 -18.12 -5.51
C ASN A 133 2.35 -16.78 -4.78
N GLY A 134 2.75 -15.72 -5.48
CA GLY A 134 2.91 -14.38 -4.95
C GLY A 134 1.60 -13.65 -4.63
N ARG A 135 1.73 -12.44 -4.09
CA ARG A 135 0.60 -11.58 -3.73
C ARG A 135 0.88 -10.14 -4.16
N ILE A 136 -0.09 -9.47 -4.76
CA ILE A 136 -0.06 -8.04 -5.04
C ILE A 136 -1.23 -7.41 -4.29
N ILE A 137 -0.95 -6.48 -3.41
CA ILE A 137 -1.95 -5.75 -2.63
C ILE A 137 -1.82 -4.26 -2.97
N ASN A 138 -2.82 -3.72 -3.65
CA ASN A 138 -2.87 -2.32 -4.05
C ASN A 138 -3.68 -1.51 -3.04
N PHE A 139 -3.42 -0.21 -2.94
CA PHE A 139 -4.17 0.69 -2.08
C PHE A 139 -5.16 1.55 -2.89
N SER A 140 -6.44 1.21 -2.76
CA SER A 140 -7.58 2.07 -3.12
C SER A 140 -7.93 2.99 -1.95
N SER A 141 -9.16 3.40 -1.85
CA SER A 141 -9.71 4.21 -0.75
C SER A 141 -11.23 4.13 -0.74
N SER A 142 -11.85 4.25 0.43
CA SER A 142 -13.31 4.36 0.54
C SER A 142 -13.90 5.58 -0.17
N VAL A 143 -13.07 6.56 -0.55
CA VAL A 143 -13.52 7.72 -1.35
C VAL A 143 -14.08 7.33 -2.70
N VAL A 144 -13.71 6.17 -3.25
CA VAL A 144 -14.28 5.63 -4.52
C VAL A 144 -15.77 5.35 -4.40
N GLY A 145 -16.25 4.99 -3.22
CA GLY A 145 -17.68 4.81 -2.96
C GLY A 145 -18.36 6.05 -2.37
N LEU A 146 -17.63 6.88 -1.63
CA LEU A 146 -18.17 8.10 -0.99
C LEU A 146 -18.40 9.25 -1.99
N LEU A 147 -17.51 9.40 -2.97
CA LEU A 147 -17.56 10.41 -4.04
C LEU A 147 -17.86 11.83 -3.53
N GLN A 148 -17.20 12.25 -2.47
CA GLN A 148 -17.43 13.55 -1.84
C GLN A 148 -16.88 14.70 -2.70
N PRO A 149 -17.53 15.89 -2.67
CA PRO A 149 -16.98 17.09 -3.29
C PRO A 149 -15.55 17.38 -2.85
N GLY A 150 -14.70 17.84 -3.76
CA GLY A 150 -13.29 18.10 -3.51
C GLY A 150 -12.36 16.88 -3.65
N TYR A 151 -12.89 15.67 -3.79
CA TYR A 151 -12.09 14.45 -3.90
C TYR A 151 -11.91 13.97 -5.35
N GLY A 152 -12.30 14.74 -6.36
CA GLY A 152 -12.40 14.29 -7.75
C GLY A 152 -11.17 13.54 -8.27
N MET A 153 -10.01 14.20 -8.35
CA MET A 153 -8.78 13.60 -8.86
C MET A 153 -8.27 12.45 -7.97
N TYR A 154 -8.39 12.59 -6.65
CA TYR A 154 -7.98 11.53 -5.73
C TYR A 154 -8.86 10.29 -5.90
N ALA A 155 -10.18 10.43 -5.94
CA ALA A 155 -11.11 9.32 -6.17
C ALA A 155 -10.87 8.66 -7.54
N ALA A 156 -10.64 9.46 -8.60
CA ALA A 156 -10.34 8.94 -9.93
C ALA A 156 -9.05 8.11 -9.95
N SER A 157 -7.97 8.58 -9.30
CA SER A 157 -6.72 7.81 -9.20
C SER A 157 -6.93 6.47 -8.48
N LYS A 158 -7.75 6.44 -7.42
CA LYS A 158 -8.03 5.23 -6.65
C LYS A 158 -8.99 4.27 -7.36
N ALA A 159 -9.97 4.78 -8.09
CA ALA A 159 -10.83 3.96 -8.96
C ALA A 159 -10.03 3.28 -10.09
N ALA A 160 -9.06 3.99 -10.68
CA ALA A 160 -8.16 3.42 -11.68
C ALA A 160 -7.33 2.25 -11.11
N ILE A 161 -6.91 2.33 -9.84
CA ILE A 161 -6.22 1.22 -9.15
C ILE A 161 -7.12 -0.01 -8.99
N GLU A 162 -8.39 0.15 -8.69
CA GLU A 162 -9.35 -0.97 -8.62
C GLU A 162 -9.52 -1.65 -9.99
N ALA A 163 -9.60 -0.86 -11.06
CA ALA A 163 -9.66 -1.39 -12.42
C ALA A 163 -8.38 -2.16 -12.79
N LEU A 164 -7.19 -1.59 -12.55
CA LEU A 164 -5.90 -2.24 -12.78
C LEU A 164 -5.75 -3.54 -11.97
N THR A 165 -6.20 -3.54 -10.71
CA THR A 165 -6.22 -4.73 -9.85
C THR A 165 -7.00 -5.87 -10.50
N SER A 166 -8.21 -5.57 -10.99
CA SER A 166 -9.09 -6.57 -11.62
C SER A 166 -8.55 -7.09 -12.95
N VAL A 167 -7.87 -6.23 -13.73
CA VAL A 167 -7.24 -6.62 -15.00
C VAL A 167 -6.02 -7.51 -14.72
N LEU A 168 -5.09 -7.06 -13.86
CA LEU A 168 -3.84 -7.76 -13.58
C LEU A 168 -4.10 -9.15 -12.94
N ALA A 169 -5.14 -9.27 -12.11
CA ALA A 169 -5.55 -10.56 -11.56
C ALA A 169 -5.87 -11.62 -12.63
N LYS A 170 -6.37 -11.18 -13.78
CA LYS A 170 -6.68 -12.07 -14.92
C LYS A 170 -5.44 -12.35 -15.77
N GLU A 171 -4.56 -11.36 -15.94
CA GLU A 171 -3.33 -11.47 -16.73
C GLU A 171 -2.31 -12.43 -16.11
N LEU A 172 -2.30 -12.54 -14.76
CA LEU A 172 -1.39 -13.43 -14.04
C LEU A 172 -1.91 -14.87 -13.90
N ARG A 173 -2.91 -15.25 -14.71
CA ARG A 173 -3.42 -16.62 -14.77
C ARG A 173 -2.28 -17.64 -14.94
N GLY A 174 -2.35 -18.74 -14.19
CA GLY A 174 -1.39 -19.85 -14.24
C GLY A 174 -0.21 -19.73 -13.30
N ARG A 175 0.04 -18.53 -12.74
CA ARG A 175 1.13 -18.28 -11.79
C ARG A 175 0.71 -18.38 -10.32
N ASN A 176 -0.55 -18.63 -10.05
CA ASN A 176 -1.12 -18.65 -8.70
C ASN A 176 -0.81 -17.35 -7.89
N ILE A 177 -0.70 -16.21 -8.58
CA ILE A 177 -0.52 -14.89 -7.97
C ILE A 177 -1.90 -14.26 -7.79
N THR A 178 -2.23 -13.81 -6.57
CA THR A 178 -3.44 -13.04 -6.34
C THR A 178 -3.15 -11.55 -6.38
N VAL A 179 -4.07 -10.78 -6.96
CA VAL A 179 -4.00 -9.32 -7.04
C VAL A 179 -5.28 -8.75 -6.45
N ASN A 180 -5.16 -8.03 -5.34
CA ASN A 180 -6.30 -7.44 -4.64
C ASN A 180 -6.01 -5.98 -4.29
N ALA A 181 -7.06 -5.22 -4.00
CA ALA A 181 -6.95 -3.89 -3.44
C ALA A 181 -7.50 -3.86 -2.00
N VAL A 182 -6.90 -3.05 -1.15
CA VAL A 182 -7.47 -2.63 0.14
C VAL A 182 -7.97 -1.20 -0.02
N ALA A 183 -9.18 -0.93 0.44
CA ALA A 183 -9.80 0.41 0.43
C ALA A 183 -10.03 0.88 1.88
N PRO A 184 -9.05 1.56 2.51
CA PRO A 184 -9.19 2.08 3.84
C PRO A 184 -10.27 3.14 3.95
N GLY A 185 -10.93 3.21 5.12
CA GLY A 185 -11.66 4.37 5.57
C GLY A 185 -10.76 5.45 6.18
N PRO A 186 -11.33 6.48 6.80
CA PRO A 186 -10.60 7.44 7.59
C PRO A 186 -9.74 6.74 8.64
N THR A 187 -8.41 6.86 8.52
CA THR A 187 -7.44 6.15 9.35
C THR A 187 -6.53 7.17 10.06
N ALA A 188 -6.31 6.99 11.36
CA ALA A 188 -5.55 7.89 12.22
C ALA A 188 -4.03 7.85 11.88
N THR A 189 -3.65 8.58 10.85
CA THR A 189 -2.26 8.77 10.39
C THR A 189 -1.93 10.26 10.33
N GLY A 190 -0.64 10.63 10.38
CA GLY A 190 -0.23 12.03 10.16
C GLY A 190 -0.82 12.59 8.88
N LEU A 191 -0.74 11.86 7.76
CA LEU A 191 -1.31 12.28 6.48
C LEU A 191 -2.81 12.63 6.55
N PHE A 192 -3.57 11.90 7.38
CA PHE A 192 -5.01 12.14 7.51
C PHE A 192 -5.33 13.21 8.55
N LEU A 193 -4.59 13.26 9.67
CA LEU A 193 -4.87 14.14 10.79
C LEU A 193 -4.36 15.56 10.58
N ASP A 194 -3.27 15.74 9.79
CA ASP A 194 -2.66 17.03 9.56
C ASP A 194 -3.68 18.08 9.08
N GLY A 195 -3.69 19.23 9.74
CA GLY A 195 -4.55 20.36 9.43
C GLY A 195 -6.03 20.20 9.80
N LYS A 196 -6.43 19.13 10.50
CA LYS A 196 -7.82 18.91 10.96
C LYS A 196 -8.01 19.27 12.43
N THR A 197 -9.14 19.90 12.73
CA THR A 197 -9.51 20.18 14.13
C THR A 197 -10.06 18.94 14.83
N PRO A 198 -10.01 18.88 16.18
CA PRO A 198 -10.57 17.76 16.95
C PRO A 198 -12.04 17.48 16.62
N GLU A 199 -12.85 18.54 16.43
CA GLU A 199 -14.28 18.43 16.13
C GLU A 199 -14.52 17.81 14.74
N LEU A 200 -13.68 18.15 13.76
CA LEU A 200 -13.74 17.54 12.43
C LEU A 200 -13.34 16.07 12.50
N ILE A 201 -12.29 15.73 13.26
CA ILE A 201 -11.84 14.35 13.47
C ILE A 201 -12.95 13.52 14.12
N GLU A 202 -13.62 14.04 15.16
CA GLU A 202 -14.73 13.35 15.82
C GLU A 202 -15.91 13.14 14.86
N ARG A 203 -16.26 14.15 14.06
CA ARG A 203 -17.31 14.03 13.04
C ARG A 203 -16.98 12.95 12.02
N LEU A 204 -15.72 12.89 11.54
CA LEU A 204 -15.28 11.88 10.57
C LEU A 204 -15.27 10.48 11.19
N ALA A 205 -14.92 10.36 12.48
CA ALA A 205 -14.97 9.09 13.20
C ALA A 205 -16.41 8.54 13.27
N LYS A 206 -17.38 9.42 13.55
CA LYS A 206 -18.82 9.07 13.65
C LYS A 206 -19.49 8.76 12.29
N MET A 207 -18.82 8.99 11.17
CA MET A 207 -19.35 8.60 9.85
C MET A 207 -19.37 7.08 9.66
N ALA A 208 -18.45 6.36 10.28
CA ALA A 208 -18.43 4.91 10.21
C ALA A 208 -19.37 4.32 11.29
N PRO A 209 -20.14 3.26 10.99
CA PRO A 209 -20.96 2.54 11.97
C PRO A 209 -20.20 2.07 13.22
N LEU A 210 -18.88 1.82 13.12
CA LEU A 210 -18.04 1.51 14.28
C LEU A 210 -17.64 2.73 15.11
N GLU A 211 -18.07 3.94 14.75
CA GLU A 211 -17.92 5.23 15.45
C GLU A 211 -16.48 5.55 15.88
N ARG A 212 -15.50 5.10 15.11
CA ARG A 212 -14.08 5.42 15.33
C ARG A 212 -13.32 5.55 14.00
N LEU A 213 -12.21 6.25 14.02
CA LEU A 213 -11.23 6.13 12.95
C LEU A 213 -10.64 4.73 12.95
N GLY A 214 -10.25 4.25 11.77
CA GLY A 214 -9.34 3.12 11.67
C GLY A 214 -7.98 3.46 12.25
N THR A 215 -7.25 2.45 12.70
CA THR A 215 -5.84 2.57 13.06
C THR A 215 -4.97 2.01 11.93
N PRO A 216 -3.68 2.38 11.83
CA PRO A 216 -2.76 1.71 10.92
C PRO A 216 -2.75 0.19 11.07
N ASP A 217 -2.92 -0.32 12.30
CA ASP A 217 -2.96 -1.76 12.58
C ASP A 217 -4.23 -2.44 12.04
N ASP A 218 -5.39 -1.77 12.03
CA ASP A 218 -6.61 -2.30 11.39
C ASP A 218 -6.35 -2.59 9.90
N ILE A 219 -5.63 -1.69 9.24
CA ILE A 219 -5.30 -1.83 7.82
C ILE A 219 -4.20 -2.86 7.60
N ALA A 220 -3.19 -2.88 8.48
CA ALA A 220 -2.11 -3.86 8.42
C ALA A 220 -2.65 -5.30 8.60
N ALA A 221 -3.66 -5.50 9.44
CA ALA A 221 -4.33 -6.80 9.60
C ALA A 221 -5.01 -7.27 8.31
N ALA A 222 -5.71 -6.39 7.60
CA ALA A 222 -6.34 -6.70 6.32
C ALA A 222 -5.29 -7.06 5.24
N VAL A 223 -4.17 -6.32 5.18
CA VAL A 223 -3.06 -6.59 4.26
C VAL A 223 -2.39 -7.92 4.61
N ALA A 224 -2.12 -8.20 5.88
CA ALA A 224 -1.49 -9.45 6.33
C ALA A 224 -2.34 -10.68 5.98
N PHE A 225 -3.67 -10.58 6.13
CA PHE A 225 -4.60 -11.61 5.69
C PHE A 225 -4.47 -11.88 4.17
N LEU A 226 -4.50 -10.85 3.33
CA LEU A 226 -4.36 -11.00 1.87
C LEU A 226 -2.96 -11.48 1.45
N ALA A 227 -1.90 -11.11 2.18
CA ALA A 227 -0.53 -11.53 1.94
C ALA A 227 -0.28 -12.97 2.40
N GLY A 228 -1.06 -13.47 3.36
CA GLY A 228 -0.95 -14.78 3.97
C GLY A 228 -1.55 -15.92 3.14
N ALA A 229 -1.52 -17.10 3.73
CA ALA A 229 -2.11 -18.31 3.13
C ALA A 229 -3.63 -18.22 3.02
N ASP A 230 -4.28 -17.63 4.05
CA ASP A 230 -5.74 -17.54 4.14
C ASP A 230 -6.35 -16.66 3.05
N GLY A 231 -5.60 -15.68 2.53
CA GLY A 231 -5.98 -14.84 1.39
C GLY A 231 -5.85 -15.53 0.02
N GLY A 232 -5.40 -16.78 -0.03
CA GLY A 232 -5.00 -17.46 -1.27
C GLY A 232 -6.13 -17.71 -2.30
N TRP A 233 -7.39 -17.67 -1.88
CA TRP A 233 -8.55 -17.80 -2.78
C TRP A 233 -9.26 -16.47 -3.09
N ILE A 234 -8.73 -15.35 -2.56
CA ILE A 234 -9.25 -14.02 -2.83
C ILE A 234 -8.42 -13.40 -3.94
N ASN A 235 -9.06 -13.12 -5.08
CA ASN A 235 -8.36 -12.58 -6.26
C ASN A 235 -9.27 -11.60 -7.02
N GLY A 236 -8.70 -10.48 -7.48
CA GLY A 236 -9.39 -9.44 -8.22
C GLY A 236 -10.39 -8.63 -7.39
N GLN A 237 -10.29 -8.64 -6.05
CA GLN A 237 -11.26 -8.02 -5.16
C GLN A 237 -10.74 -6.71 -4.56
N THR A 238 -11.67 -5.82 -4.22
CA THR A 238 -11.42 -4.66 -3.37
C THR A 238 -11.99 -4.91 -1.98
N LEU A 239 -11.10 -5.12 -1.00
CA LEU A 239 -11.48 -5.29 0.40
C LEU A 239 -11.60 -3.92 1.09
N ARG A 240 -12.81 -3.55 1.46
CA ARG A 240 -13.09 -2.31 2.19
C ARG A 240 -12.82 -2.48 3.67
N ALA A 241 -11.72 -1.87 4.16
CA ALA A 241 -11.34 -1.84 5.58
C ALA A 241 -11.67 -0.44 6.15
N ASN A 242 -12.95 -0.18 6.43
CA ASN A 242 -13.44 1.19 6.60
C ASN A 242 -14.50 1.38 7.70
N GLY A 243 -14.68 0.40 8.57
CA GLY A 243 -15.65 0.48 9.68
C GLY A 243 -17.11 0.52 9.23
N GLY A 244 -17.41 0.19 7.96
CA GLY A 244 -18.76 0.14 7.40
C GLY A 244 -19.26 1.48 6.86
N ILE A 245 -18.35 2.43 6.55
CA ILE A 245 -18.74 3.76 6.05
C ILE A 245 -19.38 3.72 4.64
N ILE A 246 -19.08 2.68 3.87
CA ILE A 246 -19.71 2.35 2.56
C ILE A 246 -19.82 0.84 2.40
#